data_2441b7f141a67200cc03d02860811679
#
_entry.id   2441b7f141a67200cc03d02860811679
#
_cell.length_a   1.000
_cell.length_b   1.000
_cell.length_c   1.000
_cell.angle_alpha   90.00
_cell.angle_beta   90.00
_cell.angle_gamma   90.00
#
_symmetry.space_group_name_H-M   'P 1'
#
loop_
_entity.id
_entity.type
_entity.pdbx_description
1 polymer ?
#
loop_
_entity_poly.entity_id
_entity_poly.type
_entity_poly.pdbx_seq_one_letter_code
_entity_poly.pdbx_strand_id
1 'polypeptide(L)'
;MSTGTVLYEATDGIGLITINRPEKMNAMTYATLDELAALLDRIEVDPEVRVVILTGAGEKAFIAGGDIGEFFESIEAGVEPALREFVRRGQSLLTRMERFPKPIIAAVNGYALGAGCEMIEALPLTIASEKARFGKPEINLGFHPPFGGTQRLARLVGRKRALRMILTGEMISAQEAHAMGLVNAVVPPESLMEEARKLAATIAEKPPVAVRTCLESVTRGLNMTVDEGLNLEASLFAQTAATQDIHEGIRAFLEKRKPQFTGT
;
A
#
# COMPACT_ATOMS: atom_id res chain seq x y z
N MET A 1 20.36 5.60 17.03
CA MET A 1 19.74 5.54 15.68
C MET A 1 19.38 4.09 15.43
N SER A 2 18.16 3.79 15.06
CA SER A 2 17.74 2.41 14.73
C SER A 2 18.51 1.96 13.49
N THR A 3 19.15 0.80 13.55
CA THR A 3 19.99 0.25 12.47
C THR A 3 19.23 -0.71 11.54
N GLY A 4 17.89 -0.81 11.69
CA GLY A 4 17.04 -1.71 10.89
C GLY A 4 16.82 -1.22 9.46
N THR A 5 16.48 -2.14 8.56
CA THR A 5 16.10 -1.83 7.16
C THR A 5 14.65 -1.33 7.07
N VAL A 6 13.85 -1.54 8.11
CA VAL A 6 12.50 -1.01 8.29
C VAL A 6 12.45 -0.23 9.61
N LEU A 7 12.18 1.06 9.55
CA LEU A 7 11.97 1.90 10.72
C LEU A 7 10.49 2.04 10.98
N TYR A 8 10.12 2.15 12.26
CA TYR A 8 8.73 2.32 12.68
C TYR A 8 8.61 3.27 13.86
N GLU A 9 7.67 4.18 13.77
CA GLU A 9 7.20 5.02 14.87
C GLU A 9 5.67 5.15 14.82
N ALA A 10 5.04 5.37 15.97
CA ALA A 10 3.59 5.58 16.06
C ALA A 10 3.29 6.79 16.94
N THR A 11 2.40 7.66 16.46
CA THR A 11 1.97 8.88 17.16
C THR A 11 0.56 9.23 16.71
N ASP A 12 -0.31 9.59 17.65
CA ASP A 12 -1.67 10.11 17.39
C ASP A 12 -2.52 9.20 16.49
N GLY A 13 -2.45 7.88 16.69
CA GLY A 13 -3.20 6.91 15.90
C GLY A 13 -2.60 6.58 14.54
N ILE A 14 -1.44 7.15 14.21
CA ILE A 14 -0.76 6.99 12.91
C ILE A 14 0.55 6.25 13.10
N GLY A 15 0.71 5.09 12.47
CA GLY A 15 1.97 4.39 12.33
C GLY A 15 2.73 4.90 11.11
N LEU A 16 3.99 5.26 11.24
CA LEU A 16 4.88 5.60 10.12
C LEU A 16 5.92 4.48 9.94
N ILE A 17 5.87 3.85 8.78
CA ILE A 17 6.86 2.87 8.33
C ILE A 17 7.78 3.55 7.32
N THR A 18 9.09 3.43 7.51
CA THR A 18 10.09 3.95 6.58
C THR A 18 11.01 2.82 6.14
N ILE A 19 11.05 2.54 4.85
CA ILE A 19 12.07 1.63 4.27
C ILE A 19 13.39 2.38 4.25
N ASN A 20 14.39 1.84 4.96
CA ASN A 20 15.62 2.55 5.30
C ASN A 20 16.87 1.88 4.72
N ARG A 21 17.00 1.95 3.40
CA ARG A 21 18.19 1.56 2.62
C ARG A 21 18.49 2.63 1.55
N PRO A 22 18.62 3.93 1.93
CA PRO A 22 18.72 5.02 0.95
C PRO A 22 19.92 4.91 0.02
N GLU A 23 21.03 4.31 0.46
CA GLU A 23 22.24 4.02 -0.32
C GLU A 23 22.00 2.99 -1.44
N LYS A 24 20.97 2.17 -1.31
CA LYS A 24 20.48 1.18 -2.29
C LYS A 24 19.14 1.59 -2.90
N MET A 25 18.79 2.88 -2.84
CA MET A 25 17.50 3.41 -3.32
C MET A 25 16.30 2.66 -2.73
N ASN A 26 16.41 2.22 -1.47
CA ASN A 26 15.40 1.45 -0.74
C ASN A 26 14.98 0.13 -1.41
N ALA A 27 15.88 -0.50 -2.19
CA ALA A 27 15.63 -1.79 -2.81
C ALA A 27 15.32 -2.87 -1.76
N MET A 28 14.29 -3.69 -2.04
CA MET A 28 13.78 -4.71 -1.12
C MET A 28 14.66 -5.96 -1.15
N THR A 29 15.15 -6.37 0.01
CA THR A 29 15.77 -7.69 0.24
C THR A 29 14.75 -8.65 0.83
N TYR A 30 15.07 -9.95 0.90
CA TYR A 30 14.25 -10.92 1.62
C TYR A 30 14.10 -10.53 3.09
N ALA A 31 15.20 -10.09 3.73
CA ALA A 31 15.16 -9.61 5.11
C ALA A 31 14.20 -8.42 5.27
N THR A 32 14.22 -7.44 4.35
CA THR A 32 13.30 -6.29 4.40
C THR A 32 11.84 -6.72 4.22
N LEU A 33 11.57 -7.71 3.33
CA LEU A 33 10.21 -8.25 3.16
C LEU A 33 9.73 -8.92 4.46
N ASP A 34 10.58 -9.70 5.12
CA ASP A 34 10.26 -10.42 6.36
C ASP A 34 10.08 -9.44 7.55
N GLU A 35 10.97 -8.44 7.69
CA GLU A 35 10.84 -7.39 8.70
C GLU A 35 9.52 -6.62 8.54
N LEU A 36 9.14 -6.28 7.31
CA LEU A 36 7.90 -5.58 7.02
C LEU A 36 6.68 -6.47 7.34
N ALA A 37 6.72 -7.76 6.99
CA ALA A 37 5.66 -8.71 7.31
C ALA A 37 5.46 -8.84 8.83
N ALA A 38 6.53 -9.04 9.58
CA ALA A 38 6.49 -9.13 11.05
C ALA A 38 6.03 -7.82 11.71
N LEU A 39 6.39 -6.67 11.14
CA LEU A 39 5.91 -5.38 11.62
C LEU A 39 4.40 -5.22 11.39
N LEU A 40 3.89 -5.64 10.24
CA LEU A 40 2.45 -5.62 9.96
C LEU A 40 1.66 -6.49 10.95
N ASP A 41 2.18 -7.66 11.35
CA ASP A 41 1.53 -8.50 12.36
C ASP A 41 1.39 -7.79 13.70
N ARG A 42 2.41 -7.02 14.10
CA ARG A 42 2.36 -6.20 15.32
C ARG A 42 1.38 -5.04 15.21
N ILE A 43 1.40 -4.33 14.08
CA ILE A 43 0.51 -3.18 13.85
C ILE A 43 -0.96 -3.61 13.78
N GLU A 44 -1.25 -4.79 13.23
CA GLU A 44 -2.63 -5.27 13.08
C GLU A 44 -3.35 -5.36 14.42
N VAL A 45 -2.68 -5.86 15.43
CA VAL A 45 -3.25 -6.07 16.78
C VAL A 45 -3.09 -4.86 17.71
N ASP A 46 -2.35 -3.83 17.30
CA ASP A 46 -2.12 -2.64 18.12
C ASP A 46 -3.36 -1.71 18.06
N PRO A 47 -4.14 -1.54 19.14
CA PRO A 47 -5.33 -0.71 19.14
C PRO A 47 -5.04 0.79 19.01
N GLU A 48 -3.82 1.22 19.33
CA GLU A 48 -3.40 2.61 19.27
C GLU A 48 -3.15 3.08 17.83
N VAL A 49 -2.93 2.16 16.88
CA VAL A 49 -2.69 2.49 15.47
C VAL A 49 -3.95 2.29 14.65
N ARG A 50 -4.42 3.33 13.99
CA ARG A 50 -5.63 3.34 13.16
C ARG A 50 -5.33 3.41 11.66
N VAL A 51 -4.23 4.09 11.29
CA VAL A 51 -3.80 4.30 9.90
C VAL A 51 -2.29 4.15 9.84
N VAL A 52 -1.78 3.65 8.73
CA VAL A 52 -0.34 3.52 8.49
C VAL A 52 0.06 4.41 7.32
N ILE A 53 1.21 5.07 7.44
CA ILE A 53 1.90 5.73 6.33
C ILE A 53 3.15 4.91 6.02
N LEU A 54 3.39 4.62 4.74
CA LEU A 54 4.60 3.96 4.26
C LEU A 54 5.36 4.90 3.34
N THR A 55 6.66 5.07 3.61
CA THR A 55 7.55 5.91 2.78
C THR A 55 8.96 5.32 2.67
N GLY A 56 9.81 5.90 1.82
CA GLY A 56 11.23 5.56 1.71
C GLY A 56 12.13 6.59 2.39
N ALA A 57 13.22 6.15 2.99
CA ALA A 57 14.22 7.04 3.55
C ALA A 57 14.96 7.82 2.45
N GLY A 58 15.34 9.05 2.75
CA GLY A 58 16.03 9.95 1.82
C GLY A 58 15.10 10.59 0.78
N GLU A 59 15.69 11.22 -0.23
CA GLU A 59 14.94 12.00 -1.21
C GLU A 59 14.83 11.36 -2.60
N LYS A 60 15.59 10.28 -2.86
CA LYS A 60 15.73 9.71 -4.20
C LYS A 60 14.65 8.70 -4.55
N ALA A 61 14.30 7.83 -3.61
CA ALA A 61 13.42 6.71 -3.90
C ALA A 61 12.45 6.43 -2.76
N PHE A 62 11.24 6.09 -3.13
CA PHE A 62 10.32 5.34 -2.28
C PHE A 62 10.87 3.91 -2.15
N ILE A 63 10.82 3.14 -3.24
CA ILE A 63 11.40 1.81 -3.37
C ILE A 63 11.74 1.60 -4.86
N ALA A 64 13.03 1.43 -5.20
CA ALA A 64 13.47 1.27 -6.59
C ALA A 64 13.65 -0.20 -6.98
N GLY A 65 12.67 -1.03 -6.65
CA GLY A 65 12.64 -2.45 -7.02
C GLY A 65 13.11 -3.37 -5.92
N GLY A 66 13.43 -4.60 -6.29
CA GLY A 66 14.06 -5.59 -5.44
C GLY A 66 15.59 -5.53 -5.52
N ASP A 67 16.27 -6.07 -4.53
CA ASP A 67 17.72 -6.26 -4.59
C ASP A 67 18.01 -7.42 -5.56
N ILE A 68 18.33 -7.04 -6.80
CA ILE A 68 18.47 -8.00 -7.92
C ILE A 68 19.60 -9.00 -7.67
N GLY A 69 20.68 -8.59 -6.97
CA GLY A 69 21.76 -9.51 -6.62
C GLY A 69 21.29 -10.67 -5.75
N GLU A 70 20.53 -10.34 -4.68
CA GLU A 70 19.97 -11.36 -3.78
C GLU A 70 18.90 -12.23 -4.49
N PHE A 71 18.03 -11.64 -5.30
CA PHE A 71 16.99 -12.37 -6.01
C PHE A 71 17.55 -13.28 -7.11
N PHE A 72 18.65 -12.87 -7.75
CA PHE A 72 19.32 -13.65 -8.77
C PHE A 72 19.84 -14.99 -8.25
N GLU A 73 20.33 -15.06 -7.00
CA GLU A 73 20.74 -16.32 -6.38
C GLU A 73 19.60 -17.36 -6.34
N SER A 74 18.39 -16.94 -6.03
CA SER A 74 17.22 -17.82 -6.05
C SER A 74 16.84 -18.27 -7.45
N ILE A 75 17.05 -17.41 -8.46
CA ILE A 75 16.79 -17.74 -9.88
C ILE A 75 17.82 -18.74 -10.38
N GLU A 76 19.11 -18.56 -10.07
CA GLU A 76 20.19 -19.50 -10.42
C GLU A 76 20.01 -20.87 -9.76
N ALA A 77 19.46 -20.91 -8.54
CA ALA A 77 19.17 -22.15 -7.83
C ALA A 77 18.05 -22.99 -8.49
N GLY A 78 17.32 -22.42 -9.46
CA GLY A 78 16.31 -23.11 -10.26
C GLY A 78 14.89 -22.60 -10.08
N VAL A 79 13.97 -23.19 -10.83
CA VAL A 79 12.57 -22.73 -10.93
C VAL A 79 11.84 -22.78 -9.58
N GLU A 80 11.98 -23.84 -8.81
CA GLU A 80 11.31 -24.03 -7.53
C GLU A 80 11.78 -23.02 -6.48
N PRO A 81 13.08 -22.81 -6.22
CA PRO A 81 13.57 -21.74 -5.36
C PRO A 81 13.13 -20.33 -5.83
N ALA A 82 13.20 -20.05 -7.13
CA ALA A 82 12.74 -18.78 -7.67
C ALA A 82 11.25 -18.54 -7.37
N LEU A 83 10.40 -19.55 -7.55
CA LEU A 83 8.97 -19.43 -7.24
C LEU A 83 8.71 -19.27 -5.75
N ARG A 84 9.40 -20.02 -4.89
CA ARG A 84 9.17 -20.00 -3.45
C ARG A 84 9.70 -18.73 -2.79
N GLU A 85 10.99 -18.44 -3.01
CA GLU A 85 11.66 -17.35 -2.28
C GLU A 85 11.40 -15.98 -2.92
N PHE A 86 11.46 -15.90 -4.24
CA PHE A 86 11.29 -14.62 -4.91
C PHE A 86 9.80 -14.30 -5.15
N VAL A 87 9.09 -15.12 -5.95
CA VAL A 87 7.74 -14.79 -6.40
C VAL A 87 6.73 -14.83 -5.25
N ARG A 88 6.61 -15.96 -4.55
CA ARG A 88 5.57 -16.17 -3.54
C ARG A 88 5.77 -15.32 -2.30
N ARG A 89 7.01 -15.06 -1.90
CA ARG A 89 7.32 -14.18 -0.77
C ARG A 89 6.81 -12.75 -1.06
N GLY A 90 7.15 -12.19 -2.22
CA GLY A 90 6.66 -10.87 -2.62
C GLY A 90 5.14 -10.84 -2.79
N GLN A 91 4.54 -11.83 -3.46
CA GLN A 91 3.08 -11.93 -3.60
C GLN A 91 2.37 -12.03 -2.25
N SER A 92 2.90 -12.79 -1.32
CA SER A 92 2.30 -12.97 0.02
C SER A 92 2.29 -11.66 0.79
N LEU A 93 3.43 -10.93 0.81
CA LEU A 93 3.52 -9.64 1.48
C LEU A 93 2.55 -8.62 0.87
N LEU A 94 2.57 -8.46 -0.47
CA LEU A 94 1.71 -7.46 -1.11
C LEU A 94 0.23 -7.80 -1.00
N THR A 95 -0.13 -9.09 -1.03
CA THR A 95 -1.51 -9.53 -0.77
C THR A 95 -1.92 -9.27 0.68
N ARG A 96 -0.98 -9.44 1.63
CA ARG A 96 -1.19 -9.10 3.03
C ARG A 96 -1.44 -7.59 3.20
N MET A 97 -0.66 -6.74 2.52
CA MET A 97 -0.82 -5.28 2.55
C MET A 97 -2.14 -4.84 1.91
N GLU A 98 -2.53 -5.44 0.78
CA GLU A 98 -3.80 -5.17 0.10
C GLU A 98 -5.03 -5.49 0.96
N ARG A 99 -4.92 -6.53 1.80
CA ARG A 99 -6.00 -7.00 2.69
C ARG A 99 -5.85 -6.51 4.12
N PHE A 100 -4.91 -5.60 4.37
CA PHE A 100 -4.63 -5.14 5.71
C PHE A 100 -5.85 -4.43 6.30
N PRO A 101 -6.25 -4.73 7.55
CA PRO A 101 -7.51 -4.21 8.12
C PRO A 101 -7.46 -2.72 8.48
N LYS A 102 -6.26 -2.11 8.43
CA LYS A 102 -6.05 -0.69 8.65
C LYS A 102 -5.54 -0.05 7.36
N PRO A 103 -6.00 1.15 6.98
CA PRO A 103 -5.54 1.80 5.75
C PRO A 103 -4.03 2.03 5.77
N ILE A 104 -3.35 1.70 4.67
CA ILE A 104 -1.94 2.03 4.45
C ILE A 104 -1.88 3.07 3.33
N ILE A 105 -1.32 4.24 3.63
CA ILE A 105 -1.11 5.34 2.68
C ILE A 105 0.34 5.30 2.23
N ALA A 106 0.60 5.10 0.94
CA ALA A 106 1.91 5.30 0.38
C ALA A 106 2.21 6.80 0.22
N ALA A 107 3.28 7.28 0.86
CA ALA A 107 3.85 8.60 0.63
C ALA A 107 5.09 8.45 -0.25
N VAL A 108 4.92 8.63 -1.56
CA VAL A 108 5.92 8.30 -2.57
C VAL A 108 6.85 9.49 -2.80
N ASN A 109 8.02 9.46 -2.15
CA ASN A 109 9.00 10.55 -2.15
C ASN A 109 9.90 10.61 -3.39
N GLY A 110 9.96 9.57 -4.22
CA GLY A 110 10.85 9.50 -5.38
C GLY A 110 10.53 8.30 -6.27
N TYR A 111 11.56 7.57 -6.71
CA TYR A 111 11.37 6.40 -7.58
C TYR A 111 10.55 5.30 -6.89
N ALA A 112 9.48 4.86 -7.55
CA ALA A 112 8.69 3.68 -7.21
C ALA A 112 8.74 2.73 -8.42
N LEU A 113 9.74 1.85 -8.46
CA LEU A 113 10.03 0.99 -9.62
C LEU A 113 9.89 -0.49 -9.25
N GLY A 114 9.49 -1.32 -10.21
CA GLY A 114 9.37 -2.76 -9.99
C GLY A 114 8.54 -3.09 -8.75
N ALA A 115 9.12 -3.79 -7.78
CA ALA A 115 8.49 -4.13 -6.51
C ALA A 115 7.90 -2.90 -5.78
N GLY A 116 8.54 -1.72 -5.89
CA GLY A 116 8.01 -0.48 -5.30
C GLY A 116 6.75 0.01 -6.01
N CYS A 117 6.68 -0.12 -7.33
CA CYS A 117 5.47 0.17 -8.09
C CYS A 117 4.38 -0.87 -7.78
N GLU A 118 4.73 -2.17 -7.69
CA GLU A 118 3.79 -3.23 -7.30
C GLU A 118 3.23 -3.04 -5.89
N MET A 119 4.04 -2.48 -4.98
CA MET A 119 3.60 -2.18 -3.62
C MET A 119 2.52 -1.10 -3.59
N ILE A 120 2.70 0.02 -4.29
CA ILE A 120 1.68 1.06 -4.34
C ILE A 120 0.38 0.60 -5.02
N GLU A 121 0.47 -0.36 -5.95
CA GLU A 121 -0.70 -0.97 -6.58
C GLU A 121 -1.52 -1.85 -5.61
N ALA A 122 -0.87 -2.40 -4.60
CA ALA A 122 -1.52 -3.18 -3.54
C ALA A 122 -2.10 -2.30 -2.42
N LEU A 123 -1.63 -1.06 -2.29
CA LEU A 123 -2.07 -0.16 -1.22
C LEU A 123 -3.33 0.62 -1.61
N PRO A 124 -4.23 0.87 -0.65
CA PRO A 124 -5.51 1.53 -0.93
C PRO A 124 -5.36 3.01 -1.30
N LEU A 125 -4.32 3.68 -0.82
CA LEU A 125 -4.15 5.13 -1.00
C LEU A 125 -2.69 5.46 -1.28
N THR A 126 -2.47 6.43 -2.19
CA THR A 126 -1.13 6.88 -2.58
C THR A 126 -1.10 8.39 -2.80
N ILE A 127 -0.20 9.08 -2.09
CA ILE A 127 0.15 10.47 -2.37
C ILE A 127 1.58 10.48 -2.91
N ALA A 128 1.81 11.17 -4.02
CA ALA A 128 3.10 11.21 -4.68
C ALA A 128 3.71 12.61 -4.65
N SER A 129 5.02 12.68 -4.45
CA SER A 129 5.79 13.88 -4.76
C SER A 129 5.78 14.14 -6.27
N GLU A 130 5.78 15.41 -6.69
CA GLU A 130 5.96 15.80 -8.10
C GLU A 130 7.23 15.22 -8.74
N LYS A 131 8.25 14.91 -7.93
CA LYS A 131 9.50 14.28 -8.35
C LYS A 131 9.38 12.78 -8.55
N ALA A 132 8.30 12.15 -8.08
CA ALA A 132 8.13 10.70 -8.15
C ALA A 132 8.09 10.20 -9.60
N ARG A 133 8.63 8.98 -9.80
CA ARG A 133 8.59 8.26 -11.08
C ARG A 133 8.17 6.84 -10.81
N PHE A 134 7.31 6.33 -11.67
CA PHE A 134 6.72 5.00 -11.57
C PHE A 134 7.10 4.19 -12.79
N GLY A 135 7.36 2.89 -12.63
CA GLY A 135 7.71 2.05 -13.78
C GLY A 135 7.81 0.57 -13.45
N LYS A 136 7.80 -0.23 -14.52
CA LYS A 136 7.93 -1.68 -14.49
C LYS A 136 9.14 -2.12 -15.31
N PRO A 137 10.39 -1.90 -14.81
CA PRO A 137 11.60 -2.16 -15.58
C PRO A 137 11.96 -3.64 -15.70
N GLU A 138 11.21 -4.56 -15.11
CA GLU A 138 11.47 -6.00 -15.06
C GLU A 138 11.65 -6.61 -16.43
N ILE A 139 10.95 -6.11 -17.45
CA ILE A 139 11.07 -6.59 -18.83
C ILE A 139 12.49 -6.44 -19.39
N ASN A 140 13.22 -5.42 -18.94
CA ASN A 140 14.60 -5.18 -19.34
C ASN A 140 15.57 -6.21 -18.72
N LEU A 141 15.12 -6.96 -17.71
CA LEU A 141 15.85 -8.05 -17.05
C LEU A 141 15.38 -9.43 -17.52
N GLY A 142 14.45 -9.50 -18.48
CA GLY A 142 13.98 -10.75 -19.06
C GLY A 142 12.80 -11.41 -18.32
N PHE A 143 12.13 -10.72 -17.39
CA PHE A 143 10.95 -11.25 -16.71
C PHE A 143 9.84 -10.20 -16.58
N HIS A 144 8.65 -10.65 -16.21
CA HIS A 144 7.50 -9.81 -15.96
C HIS A 144 7.40 -9.42 -14.48
N PRO A 145 6.68 -8.37 -14.09
CA PRO A 145 6.43 -8.01 -12.70
C PRO A 145 5.82 -9.19 -11.92
N PRO A 146 6.53 -9.81 -10.94
CA PRO A 146 6.10 -11.08 -10.36
C PRO A 146 5.30 -10.96 -9.05
N PHE A 147 5.25 -9.80 -8.41
CA PHE A 147 4.61 -9.62 -7.10
C PHE A 147 3.12 -9.25 -7.20
N GLY A 148 2.55 -9.37 -8.40
CA GLY A 148 1.14 -9.12 -8.69
C GLY A 148 0.89 -7.91 -9.59
N GLY A 149 1.94 -7.22 -10.03
CA GLY A 149 1.83 -6.01 -10.84
C GLY A 149 1.15 -6.22 -12.19
N THR A 150 1.27 -7.39 -12.81
CA THR A 150 0.52 -7.71 -14.03
C THR A 150 -0.99 -7.74 -13.79
N GLN A 151 -1.41 -8.04 -12.55
CA GLN A 151 -2.83 -8.17 -12.19
C GLN A 151 -3.40 -6.86 -11.63
N ARG A 152 -2.69 -6.23 -10.67
CA ARG A 152 -3.16 -5.02 -10.00
C ARG A 152 -3.09 -3.80 -10.90
N LEU A 153 -1.97 -3.57 -11.59
CA LEU A 153 -1.82 -2.43 -12.48
C LEU A 153 -2.92 -2.39 -13.55
N ALA A 154 -3.20 -3.53 -14.20
CA ALA A 154 -4.22 -3.59 -15.24
C ALA A 154 -5.64 -3.28 -14.74
N ARG A 155 -5.94 -3.60 -13.46
CA ARG A 155 -7.22 -3.28 -12.81
C ARG A 155 -7.31 -1.80 -12.42
N LEU A 156 -6.20 -1.18 -12.04
CA LEU A 156 -6.16 0.23 -11.65
C LEU A 156 -6.20 1.18 -12.85
N VAL A 157 -5.36 0.94 -13.87
CA VAL A 157 -5.14 1.91 -14.96
C VAL A 157 -5.72 1.47 -16.31
N GLY A 158 -6.29 0.26 -16.36
CA GLY A 158 -6.79 -0.37 -17.56
C GLY A 158 -5.71 -1.08 -18.38
N ARG A 159 -6.14 -2.11 -19.12
CA ARG A 159 -5.26 -3.05 -19.84
C ARG A 159 -4.22 -2.38 -20.75
N LYS A 160 -4.61 -1.35 -21.52
CA LYS A 160 -3.71 -0.74 -22.51
C LYS A 160 -2.57 0.03 -21.86
N ARG A 161 -2.86 0.83 -20.82
CA ARG A 161 -1.84 1.59 -20.07
C ARG A 161 -0.90 0.67 -19.32
N ALA A 162 -1.44 -0.36 -18.65
CA ALA A 162 -0.64 -1.36 -17.95
C ALA A 162 0.33 -2.09 -18.90
N LEU A 163 -0.16 -2.58 -20.06
CA LEU A 163 0.69 -3.27 -21.03
C LEU A 163 1.78 -2.35 -21.61
N ARG A 164 1.47 -1.07 -21.86
CA ARG A 164 2.48 -0.11 -22.29
C ARG A 164 3.63 -0.02 -21.28
N MET A 165 3.34 0.23 -19.99
CA MET A 165 4.35 0.32 -18.94
C MET A 165 5.14 -0.99 -18.79
N ILE A 166 4.45 -2.15 -18.80
CA ILE A 166 5.08 -3.46 -18.57
C ILE A 166 5.95 -3.88 -19.76
N LEU A 167 5.47 -3.71 -21.00
CA LEU A 167 6.16 -4.21 -22.19
C LEU A 167 7.30 -3.29 -22.67
N THR A 168 7.26 -2.00 -22.32
CA THR A 168 8.32 -1.05 -22.68
C THR A 168 9.32 -0.84 -21.55
N GLY A 169 8.92 -1.11 -20.29
CA GLY A 169 9.73 -0.78 -19.12
C GLY A 169 9.90 0.73 -18.89
N GLU A 170 9.07 1.56 -19.59
CA GLU A 170 9.16 3.00 -19.46
C GLU A 170 8.74 3.48 -18.08
N MET A 171 9.32 4.60 -17.67
CA MET A 171 8.91 5.32 -16.48
C MET A 171 7.92 6.43 -16.84
N ILE A 172 6.91 6.59 -15.99
CA ILE A 172 5.94 7.69 -16.08
C ILE A 172 6.14 8.69 -14.94
N SER A 173 5.72 9.92 -15.15
CA SER A 173 5.73 10.99 -14.14
C SER A 173 4.61 10.79 -13.11
N ALA A 174 4.70 11.53 -12.00
CA ALA A 174 3.64 11.58 -10.99
C ALA A 174 2.32 12.10 -11.56
N GLN A 175 2.37 13.10 -12.44
CA GLN A 175 1.21 13.66 -13.10
C GLN A 175 0.53 12.64 -14.03
N GLU A 176 1.31 11.88 -14.81
CA GLU A 176 0.76 10.79 -15.64
C GLU A 176 0.15 9.68 -14.78
N ALA A 177 0.81 9.31 -13.67
CA ALA A 177 0.30 8.34 -12.71
C ALA A 177 -1.05 8.79 -12.09
N HIS A 178 -1.17 10.07 -11.75
CA HIS A 178 -2.42 10.65 -11.26
C HIS A 178 -3.51 10.67 -12.35
N ALA A 179 -3.18 11.11 -13.56
CA ALA A 179 -4.13 11.17 -14.67
C ALA A 179 -4.68 9.79 -15.08
N MET A 180 -3.96 8.71 -14.78
CA MET A 180 -4.44 7.35 -15.06
C MET A 180 -5.06 6.63 -13.85
N GLY A 181 -5.11 7.28 -12.67
CA GLY A 181 -5.71 6.72 -11.46
C GLY A 181 -4.79 5.79 -10.66
N LEU A 182 -3.49 5.81 -10.93
CA LEU A 182 -2.51 5.03 -10.16
C LEU A 182 -2.20 5.67 -8.80
N VAL A 183 -2.28 7.00 -8.68
CA VAL A 183 -2.10 7.74 -7.43
C VAL A 183 -3.26 8.72 -7.18
N ASN A 184 -3.58 8.96 -5.91
CA ASN A 184 -4.71 9.82 -5.51
C ASN A 184 -4.41 11.31 -5.65
N ALA A 185 -3.17 11.72 -5.35
CA ALA A 185 -2.76 13.11 -5.39
C ALA A 185 -1.27 13.25 -5.71
N VAL A 186 -0.91 14.41 -6.28
CA VAL A 186 0.47 14.82 -6.52
C VAL A 186 0.69 16.15 -5.85
N VAL A 187 1.76 16.25 -5.06
CA VAL A 187 2.06 17.41 -4.22
C VAL A 187 3.54 17.81 -4.32
N PRO A 188 3.90 19.07 -3.99
CA PRO A 188 5.31 19.46 -3.88
C PRO A 188 6.08 18.54 -2.91
N PRO A 189 7.36 18.26 -3.16
CA PRO A 189 8.15 17.35 -2.34
C PRO A 189 8.13 17.68 -0.84
N GLU A 190 8.22 18.95 -0.51
CA GLU A 190 8.21 19.46 0.86
C GLU A 190 6.86 19.26 1.58
N SER A 191 5.76 19.17 0.85
CA SER A 191 4.42 18.98 1.39
C SER A 191 4.00 17.51 1.51
N LEU A 192 4.78 16.56 0.98
CA LEU A 192 4.39 15.15 0.88
C LEU A 192 3.98 14.55 2.22
N MET A 193 4.82 14.67 3.23
CA MET A 193 4.56 14.06 4.54
C MET A 193 3.46 14.78 5.31
N GLU A 194 3.31 16.10 5.13
CA GLU A 194 2.23 16.88 5.71
C GLU A 194 0.87 16.43 5.15
N GLU A 195 0.74 16.32 3.82
CA GLU A 195 -0.50 15.87 3.19
C GLU A 195 -0.81 14.39 3.48
N ALA A 196 0.21 13.53 3.57
CA ALA A 196 0.00 12.14 3.99
C ALA A 196 -0.51 12.05 5.45
N ARG A 197 0.05 12.83 6.38
CA ARG A 197 -0.39 12.90 7.77
C ARG A 197 -1.80 13.49 7.89
N LYS A 198 -2.13 14.52 7.12
CA LYS A 198 -3.46 15.13 7.08
C LYS A 198 -4.53 14.13 6.62
N LEU A 199 -4.25 13.38 5.55
CA LEU A 199 -5.14 12.31 5.09
C LEU A 199 -5.28 11.21 6.15
N ALA A 200 -4.17 10.77 6.73
CA ALA A 200 -4.15 9.76 7.79
C ALA A 200 -4.96 10.20 9.02
N ALA A 201 -4.78 11.43 9.49
CA ALA A 201 -5.55 11.99 10.61
C ALA A 201 -7.05 12.04 10.31
N THR A 202 -7.41 12.45 9.08
CA THR A 202 -8.82 12.46 8.64
C THR A 202 -9.45 11.08 8.73
N ILE A 203 -8.71 10.02 8.35
CA ILE A 203 -9.19 8.64 8.40
C ILE A 203 -9.17 8.10 9.85
N ALA A 204 -8.14 8.43 10.63
CA ALA A 204 -8.02 8.00 12.03
C ALA A 204 -9.17 8.50 12.92
N GLU A 205 -9.82 9.61 12.55
CA GLU A 205 -11.05 10.10 13.22
C GLU A 205 -12.31 9.27 12.91
N LYS A 206 -12.27 8.35 11.93
CA LYS A 206 -13.45 7.56 11.55
C LYS A 206 -13.58 6.28 12.38
N PRO A 207 -14.80 5.70 12.48
CA PRO A 207 -15.01 4.46 13.23
C PRO A 207 -14.20 3.32 12.59
N PRO A 208 -13.29 2.68 13.34
CA PRO A 208 -12.31 1.74 12.76
C PRO A 208 -12.95 0.49 12.16
N VAL A 209 -14.05 0.01 12.71
CA VAL A 209 -14.78 -1.13 12.13
C VAL A 209 -15.36 -0.75 10.77
N ALA A 210 -15.95 0.43 10.63
CA ALA A 210 -16.49 0.89 9.35
C ALA A 210 -15.35 1.12 8.31
N VAL A 211 -14.21 1.67 8.72
CA VAL A 211 -13.04 1.82 7.85
C VAL A 211 -12.58 0.45 7.35
N ARG A 212 -12.41 -0.53 8.23
CA ARG A 212 -12.04 -1.90 7.87
C ARG A 212 -13.02 -2.55 6.90
N THR A 213 -14.31 -2.46 7.18
CA THR A 213 -15.35 -3.07 6.32
C THR A 213 -15.43 -2.39 4.96
N CYS A 214 -15.23 -1.07 4.87
CA CYS A 214 -15.10 -0.37 3.58
C CYS A 214 -13.90 -0.86 2.77
N LEU A 215 -12.71 -0.98 3.39
CA LEU A 215 -11.52 -1.52 2.73
C LEU A 215 -11.76 -2.92 2.19
N GLU A 216 -12.32 -3.80 3.03
CA GLU A 216 -12.59 -5.19 2.65
C GLU A 216 -13.64 -5.28 1.55
N SER A 217 -14.74 -4.55 1.65
CA SER A 217 -15.82 -4.54 0.67
C SER A 217 -15.33 -4.11 -0.71
N VAL A 218 -14.60 -2.99 -0.79
CA VAL A 218 -14.09 -2.49 -2.06
C VAL A 218 -13.02 -3.43 -2.63
N THR A 219 -12.01 -3.82 -1.83
CA THR A 219 -10.88 -4.63 -2.30
C THR A 219 -11.33 -6.01 -2.81
N ARG A 220 -12.24 -6.67 -2.09
CA ARG A 220 -12.73 -7.99 -2.49
C ARG A 220 -13.79 -7.90 -3.57
N GLY A 221 -14.70 -6.92 -3.46
CA GLY A 221 -15.82 -6.75 -4.40
C GLY A 221 -15.37 -6.51 -5.84
N LEU A 222 -14.24 -5.81 -6.05
CA LEU A 222 -13.66 -5.62 -7.39
C LEU A 222 -13.24 -6.91 -8.10
N ASN A 223 -13.15 -8.03 -7.39
CA ASN A 223 -12.81 -9.34 -7.95
C ASN A 223 -14.01 -10.30 -8.00
N MET A 224 -15.22 -9.80 -7.78
CA MET A 224 -16.48 -10.54 -7.75
C MET A 224 -17.42 -10.01 -8.83
N THR A 225 -18.51 -10.75 -9.11
CA THR A 225 -19.65 -10.17 -9.81
C THR A 225 -20.32 -9.12 -8.92
N VAL A 226 -21.07 -8.20 -9.49
CA VAL A 226 -21.79 -7.16 -8.72
C VAL A 226 -22.71 -7.79 -7.67
N ASP A 227 -23.42 -8.85 -8.02
CA ASP A 227 -24.34 -9.53 -7.09
C ASP A 227 -23.61 -10.18 -5.90
N GLU A 228 -22.47 -10.82 -6.14
CA GLU A 228 -21.63 -11.37 -5.08
C GLU A 228 -21.03 -10.25 -4.21
N GLY A 229 -20.59 -9.14 -4.83
CA GLY A 229 -20.09 -7.96 -4.13
C GLY A 229 -21.14 -7.32 -3.22
N LEU A 230 -22.39 -7.20 -3.67
CA LEU A 230 -23.53 -6.71 -2.87
C LEU A 230 -23.83 -7.62 -1.68
N ASN A 231 -23.74 -8.95 -1.84
CA ASN A 231 -23.88 -9.89 -0.74
C ASN A 231 -22.75 -9.76 0.29
N LEU A 232 -21.50 -9.57 -0.17
CA LEU A 232 -20.38 -9.29 0.72
C LEU A 232 -20.60 -7.98 1.48
N GLU A 233 -20.99 -6.90 0.79
CA GLU A 233 -21.26 -5.59 1.38
C GLU A 233 -22.33 -5.67 2.48
N ALA A 234 -23.43 -6.37 2.23
CA ALA A 234 -24.48 -6.59 3.22
C ALA A 234 -23.98 -7.35 4.46
N SER A 235 -23.15 -8.39 4.25
CA SER A 235 -22.55 -9.16 5.33
C SER A 235 -21.58 -8.32 6.17
N LEU A 236 -20.80 -7.47 5.54
CA LEU A 236 -19.87 -6.55 6.22
C LEU A 236 -20.62 -5.42 6.93
N PHE A 237 -21.73 -4.93 6.35
CA PHE A 237 -22.58 -3.95 7.02
C PHE A 237 -23.16 -4.49 8.33
N ALA A 238 -23.50 -5.77 8.40
CA ALA A 238 -23.97 -6.39 9.64
C ALA A 238 -22.93 -6.29 10.78
N GLN A 239 -21.62 -6.35 10.46
CA GLN A 239 -20.57 -6.14 11.46
C GLN A 239 -20.56 -4.67 11.95
N THR A 240 -20.70 -3.71 11.05
CA THR A 240 -20.75 -2.28 11.39
C THR A 240 -22.02 -1.96 12.20
N ALA A 241 -23.17 -2.53 11.81
CA ALA A 241 -24.45 -2.34 12.49
C ALA A 241 -24.46 -2.85 13.95
N ALA A 242 -23.57 -3.78 14.29
CA ALA A 242 -23.44 -4.32 15.65
C ALA A 242 -22.56 -3.45 16.57
N THR A 243 -21.94 -2.36 16.06
CA THR A 243 -21.02 -1.52 16.85
C THR A 243 -21.73 -0.43 17.63
N GLN A 244 -21.13 0.04 18.72
CA GLN A 244 -21.56 1.26 19.41
C GLN A 244 -21.28 2.51 18.57
N ASP A 245 -20.25 2.47 17.74
CA ASP A 245 -19.85 3.59 16.90
C ASP A 245 -20.92 4.00 15.88
N ILE A 246 -21.74 3.09 15.34
CA ILE A 246 -22.84 3.46 14.45
C ILE A 246 -23.92 4.24 15.20
N HIS A 247 -24.22 3.84 16.44
CA HIS A 247 -25.20 4.55 17.27
C HIS A 247 -24.70 5.94 17.67
N GLU A 248 -23.42 6.04 18.03
CA GLU A 248 -22.77 7.31 18.35
C GLU A 248 -22.77 8.22 17.12
N GLY A 249 -22.37 7.72 15.95
CA GLY A 249 -22.33 8.50 14.72
C GLY A 249 -23.69 9.08 14.33
N ILE A 250 -24.75 8.24 14.36
CA ILE A 250 -26.13 8.67 14.05
C ILE A 250 -26.62 9.68 15.09
N ARG A 251 -26.40 9.42 16.38
CA ARG A 251 -26.82 10.33 17.46
C ARG A 251 -26.13 11.68 17.35
N ALA A 252 -24.80 11.68 17.18
CA ALA A 252 -24.02 12.91 17.02
C ALA A 252 -24.48 13.75 15.82
N PHE A 253 -24.82 13.09 14.70
CA PHE A 253 -25.37 13.76 13.51
C PHE A 253 -26.72 14.43 13.81
N LEU A 254 -27.64 13.73 14.47
CA LEU A 254 -28.96 14.29 14.85
C LEU A 254 -28.84 15.46 15.86
N GLU A 255 -27.87 15.36 16.77
CA GLU A 255 -27.58 16.37 17.80
C GLU A 255 -26.67 17.50 17.29
N LYS A 256 -26.17 17.45 16.05
CA LYS A 256 -25.27 18.43 15.42
C LYS A 256 -23.95 18.63 16.20
N ARG A 257 -23.38 17.59 16.76
CA ARG A 257 -22.10 17.59 17.47
C ARG A 257 -21.06 16.69 16.79
N LYS A 258 -19.77 16.83 17.15
CA LYS A 258 -18.71 15.92 16.68
C LYS A 258 -18.90 14.55 17.36
N PRO A 259 -18.86 13.43 16.61
CA PRO A 259 -18.91 12.09 17.18
C PRO A 259 -17.60 11.72 17.87
N GLN A 260 -17.66 10.75 18.79
CA GLN A 260 -16.52 10.17 19.48
C GLN A 260 -16.54 8.66 19.26
N PHE A 261 -15.70 8.16 18.32
CA PHE A 261 -15.65 6.76 17.99
C PHE A 261 -14.62 6.02 18.82
N THR A 262 -15.03 4.88 19.39
CA THR A 262 -14.22 4.06 20.29
C THR A 262 -13.72 2.77 19.62
N GLY A 263 -14.33 2.35 18.52
CA GLY A 263 -14.02 1.12 17.84
C GLY A 263 -14.74 -0.11 18.41
N THR A 264 -15.79 0.11 19.20
CA THR A 264 -16.57 -0.96 19.88
C THR A 264 -17.98 -1.07 19.34
#